data_1a90d77b691e7bd81b6d2b456f422680
#
_entry.id   1a90d77b691e7bd81b6d2b456f422680
#
_cell.length_a   1.000
_cell.length_b   1.000
_cell.length_c   1.000
_cell.angle_alpha   90.00
_cell.angle_beta   90.00
_cell.angle_gamma   90.00
#
_symmetry.space_group_name_H-M   'P 1'
#
loop_
_entity.id
_entity.type
_entity.pdbx_description
1 polymer ?
#
loop_
_entity_poly.entity_id
_entity_poly.type
_entity_poly.pdbx_seq_one_letter_code
_entity_poly.pdbx_strand_id
1 'polypeptide(L)'
;MPLWLQGVVELGSVAVVSYLLILLTVLMVWLADGFDSLGLTGGFVLSGQVWLLAHLTPLQVALDPGAGLPATTGTVNLVPLGLTLVPFVLAWHAGRRLARACWEGQFWQPYLSGLAVYSAAGAVAALLFGTGEIAAGPAAAAVFPLVPVALGAFVGAYRASRSLPGLIGVNAAAWVERTSQYSRWAGSYVWAVLRAGFVAAVAGVGAGAALLAAALLWNWNDVVNVYQRLGTGVPGDTALTGLQLGYLPNLAVYALAWATGAGFEVGEGTHTSPLGTQTGPVPLLPALAALPPGELPSWSAAVLVLPVLAGVLAGWWFLREGENHLDDWMAIRLPARWITFPLSTLLTGLFIGAVAGVLAMLLSWLAQGSLGLGRLTVIGPEGPDVLLWFGAEVAVGAAVGCVVGPWLEREPPFAPLRGGASGEDPGDGSGAHLGRAGRREARRRRRAEAAARRAMRSAGPAGGAGSSAVARPAQGRGVADAEAPEPVGAFDVDAPAAPSEVRGSPER
;
A
#
# COMPACT_ATOMS: atom_id res chain seq x y z
N MET A 1 -27.22 5.41 15.96
CA MET A 1 -26.42 6.65 15.85
C MET A 1 -26.36 7.03 14.39
N PRO A 2 -26.60 8.28 13.95
CA PRO A 2 -26.48 8.64 12.55
C PRO A 2 -25.04 8.47 12.05
N LEU A 3 -24.86 8.08 10.77
CA LEU A 3 -23.56 7.73 10.20
C LEU A 3 -22.56 8.88 10.26
N TRP A 4 -23.00 10.10 9.98
CA TRP A 4 -22.13 11.27 10.07
C TRP A 4 -21.56 11.48 11.49
N LEU A 5 -22.35 11.22 12.54
CA LEU A 5 -21.90 11.35 13.92
C LEU A 5 -20.90 10.23 14.30
N GLN A 6 -21.06 9.03 13.73
CA GLN A 6 -20.06 7.96 13.89
C GLN A 6 -18.71 8.36 13.30
N GLY A 7 -18.70 9.00 12.11
CA GLY A 7 -17.47 9.53 11.50
C GLY A 7 -16.79 10.55 12.39
N VAL A 8 -17.56 11.50 12.93
CA VAL A 8 -17.07 12.53 13.88
C VAL A 8 -16.41 11.88 15.11
N VAL A 9 -17.07 10.92 15.73
CA VAL A 9 -16.56 10.25 16.94
C VAL A 9 -15.34 9.40 16.63
N GLU A 10 -15.38 8.60 15.55
CA GLU A 10 -14.29 7.69 15.19
C GLU A 10 -13.00 8.45 14.81
N LEU A 11 -13.07 9.42 13.90
CA LEU A 11 -11.88 10.17 13.52
C LEU A 11 -11.51 11.25 14.53
N GLY A 12 -12.48 11.83 15.24
CA GLY A 12 -12.20 12.70 16.40
C GLY A 12 -11.43 11.96 17.49
N SER A 13 -11.79 10.70 17.78
CA SER A 13 -11.03 9.87 18.73
C SER A 13 -9.60 9.58 18.24
N VAL A 14 -9.39 9.42 16.94
CA VAL A 14 -8.03 9.27 16.36
C VAL A 14 -7.18 10.51 16.64
N ALA A 15 -7.73 11.72 16.47
CA ALA A 15 -7.02 12.97 16.76
C ALA A 15 -6.60 13.04 18.24
N VAL A 16 -7.56 12.77 19.15
CA VAL A 16 -7.31 12.81 20.58
C VAL A 16 -6.30 11.74 21.01
N VAL A 17 -6.48 10.49 20.59
CA VAL A 17 -5.59 9.37 20.97
C VAL A 17 -4.18 9.59 20.44
N SER A 18 -4.02 10.02 19.16
CA SER A 18 -2.69 10.29 18.59
C SER A 18 -1.99 11.44 19.32
N TYR A 19 -2.70 12.50 19.71
CA TYR A 19 -2.14 13.57 20.52
C TYR A 19 -1.74 13.09 21.92
N LEU A 20 -2.60 12.32 22.60
CA LEU A 20 -2.31 11.81 23.93
C LEU A 20 -1.11 10.86 23.96
N LEU A 21 -0.90 10.07 22.91
CA LEU A 21 0.30 9.21 22.81
C LEU A 21 1.58 10.04 22.74
N ILE A 22 1.59 11.12 21.95
CA ILE A 22 2.75 12.02 21.87
C ILE A 22 2.93 12.78 23.20
N LEU A 23 1.84 13.31 23.76
CA LEU A 23 1.86 14.00 25.03
C LEU A 23 2.42 13.10 26.14
N LEU A 24 1.97 11.86 26.23
CA LEU A 24 2.45 10.90 27.22
C LEU A 24 3.98 10.69 27.08
N THR A 25 4.46 10.55 25.83
CA THR A 25 5.89 10.38 25.56
C THR A 25 6.69 11.62 26.02
N VAL A 26 6.24 12.83 25.66
CA VAL A 26 6.89 14.07 26.06
C VAL A 26 6.88 14.24 27.58
N LEU A 27 5.74 13.96 28.24
CA LEU A 27 5.64 14.05 29.69
C LEU A 27 6.48 13.00 30.43
N MET A 28 6.64 11.80 29.87
CA MET A 28 7.54 10.78 30.43
C MET A 28 9.00 11.23 30.39
N VAL A 29 9.44 11.83 29.26
CA VAL A 29 10.80 12.39 29.15
C VAL A 29 10.98 13.56 30.12
N TRP A 30 10.03 14.50 30.20
CA TRP A 30 10.07 15.64 31.11
C TRP A 30 10.10 15.23 32.59
N LEU A 31 9.30 14.21 32.96
CA LEU A 31 9.32 13.65 34.32
C LEU A 31 10.69 13.01 34.65
N ALA A 32 11.28 12.31 33.68
CA ALA A 32 12.56 11.65 33.87
C ALA A 32 13.73 12.66 33.93
N ASP A 33 13.59 13.85 33.31
CA ASP A 33 14.54 14.97 33.37
C ASP A 33 14.41 15.81 34.67
N GLY A 34 13.57 15.42 35.60
CA GLY A 34 13.41 16.10 36.91
C GLY A 34 12.70 17.45 36.87
N PHE A 35 11.96 17.74 35.81
CA PHE A 35 11.15 18.98 35.58
C PHE A 35 11.99 20.25 35.29
N ASP A 36 13.29 20.13 35.07
CA ASP A 36 14.19 21.30 35.00
C ASP A 36 14.15 22.01 33.65
N SER A 37 13.91 21.32 32.54
CA SER A 37 14.11 21.88 31.19
C SER A 37 12.88 22.61 30.62
N LEU A 38 11.66 22.21 30.96
CA LEU A 38 10.41 22.74 30.39
C LEU A 38 9.34 22.84 31.46
N GLY A 39 8.66 23.99 31.55
CA GLY A 39 7.43 24.06 32.34
C GLY A 39 6.33 23.18 31.78
N LEU A 40 5.33 22.79 32.59
CA LEU A 40 4.21 21.94 32.18
C LEU A 40 3.54 22.45 30.89
N THR A 41 3.30 23.76 30.79
CA THR A 41 2.73 24.41 29.58
C THR A 41 3.63 24.20 28.36
N GLY A 42 4.95 24.28 28.51
CA GLY A 42 5.91 24.02 27.44
C GLY A 42 5.82 22.58 26.94
N GLY A 43 5.63 21.60 27.81
CA GLY A 43 5.41 20.21 27.45
C GLY A 43 4.15 19.99 26.61
N PHE A 44 3.02 20.65 26.97
CA PHE A 44 1.79 20.61 26.17
C PHE A 44 1.98 21.26 24.79
N VAL A 45 2.61 22.41 24.71
CA VAL A 45 2.88 23.12 23.45
C VAL A 45 3.79 22.28 22.55
N LEU A 46 4.89 21.77 23.08
CA LEU A 46 5.82 20.92 22.33
C LEU A 46 5.10 19.66 21.79
N SER A 47 4.27 19.03 22.61
CA SER A 47 3.49 17.87 22.17
C SER A 47 2.56 18.19 21.00
N GLY A 48 1.93 19.36 21.00
CA GLY A 48 1.09 19.83 19.91
C GLY A 48 1.88 20.15 18.64
N GLN A 49 3.05 20.75 18.77
CA GLN A 49 3.94 21.01 17.63
C GLN A 49 4.47 19.70 17.03
N VAL A 50 4.90 18.74 17.85
CA VAL A 50 5.28 17.39 17.39
C VAL A 50 4.11 16.65 16.75
N TRP A 51 2.89 16.79 17.28
CA TRP A 51 1.69 16.22 16.69
C TRP A 51 1.41 16.81 15.30
N LEU A 52 1.50 18.12 15.12
CA LEU A 52 1.36 18.79 13.83
C LEU A 52 2.41 18.31 12.83
N LEU A 53 3.68 18.23 13.25
CA LEU A 53 4.77 17.73 12.41
C LEU A 53 4.55 16.26 12.01
N ALA A 54 4.13 15.41 12.95
CA ALA A 54 3.80 13.99 12.67
C ALA A 54 2.63 13.84 11.68
N HIS A 55 1.83 14.88 11.51
CA HIS A 55 0.74 14.98 10.53
C HIS A 55 1.12 15.72 9.25
N LEU A 56 2.40 15.76 8.90
CA LEU A 56 2.93 16.41 7.68
C LEU A 56 2.80 17.94 7.66
N THR A 57 2.40 18.57 8.76
CA THR A 57 2.20 20.02 8.81
C THR A 57 3.54 20.73 8.97
N PRO A 58 3.93 21.64 8.05
CA PRO A 58 5.15 22.41 8.18
C PRO A 58 5.06 23.43 9.33
N LEU A 59 6.12 23.51 10.14
CA LEU A 59 6.26 24.48 11.21
C LEU A 59 7.18 25.62 10.76
N GLN A 60 6.72 26.84 10.88
CA GLN A 60 7.54 28.04 10.68
C GLN A 60 8.32 28.34 11.95
N VAL A 61 9.62 28.52 11.81
CA VAL A 61 10.49 28.89 12.91
C VAL A 61 11.00 30.29 12.65
N ALA A 62 10.85 31.18 13.63
CA ALA A 62 11.35 32.55 13.59
C ALA A 62 12.19 32.78 14.83
N LEU A 63 13.52 32.88 14.66
CA LEU A 63 14.44 33.24 15.74
C LEU A 63 14.76 34.71 15.64
N ASP A 64 14.48 35.44 16.70
CA ASP A 64 14.93 36.81 16.84
C ASP A 64 16.29 36.85 17.58
N PRO A 65 17.39 37.09 16.88
CA PRO A 65 18.72 37.13 17.50
C PRO A 65 18.92 38.33 18.46
N GLY A 66 17.95 39.24 18.56
CA GLY A 66 18.05 40.43 19.34
C GLY A 66 19.07 41.45 18.76
N ALA A 67 19.41 42.49 19.51
CA ALA A 67 20.42 43.50 19.16
C ALA A 67 20.20 44.19 17.79
N GLY A 68 18.97 44.25 17.27
CA GLY A 68 18.68 44.94 15.99
C GLY A 68 19.08 44.15 14.73
N LEU A 69 19.43 42.87 14.86
CA LEU A 69 19.65 41.97 13.74
C LEU A 69 18.31 41.52 13.16
N PRO A 70 18.20 41.28 11.84
CA PRO A 70 16.96 40.78 11.24
C PRO A 70 16.63 39.38 11.77
N ALA A 71 15.35 39.13 12.05
CA ALA A 71 14.87 37.82 12.44
C ALA A 71 15.21 36.79 11.34
N THR A 72 15.76 35.66 11.74
CA THR A 72 16.04 34.54 10.84
C THR A 72 14.84 33.61 10.84
N THR A 73 14.25 33.43 9.67
CA THR A 73 13.09 32.57 9.51
C THR A 73 13.44 31.29 8.73
N GLY A 74 12.81 30.17 9.10
CA GLY A 74 13.00 28.88 8.42
C GLY A 74 11.75 28.02 8.56
N THR A 75 11.76 26.89 7.90
CA THR A 75 10.63 25.93 7.95
C THR A 75 11.14 24.57 8.39
N VAL A 76 10.53 24.00 9.42
CA VAL A 76 10.72 22.61 9.83
C VAL A 76 9.61 21.77 9.20
N ASN A 77 9.97 20.95 8.25
CA ASN A 77 9.05 20.03 7.56
C ASN A 77 9.66 18.63 7.35
N LEU A 78 10.80 18.34 7.97
CA LEU A 78 11.33 16.99 8.01
C LEU A 78 10.47 16.13 8.95
N VAL A 79 9.55 15.41 8.36
CA VAL A 79 8.51 14.64 9.08
C VAL A 79 9.06 13.29 9.53
N PRO A 80 8.96 12.93 10.81
CA PRO A 80 9.29 11.57 11.26
C PRO A 80 8.19 10.60 10.83
N LEU A 81 8.37 9.92 9.68
CA LEU A 81 7.37 9.04 9.08
C LEU A 81 6.91 7.91 10.00
N GLY A 82 7.76 7.45 10.92
CA GLY A 82 7.37 6.48 11.94
C GLY A 82 6.29 7.02 12.88
N LEU A 83 6.35 8.31 13.25
CA LEU A 83 5.27 8.94 14.02
C LEU A 83 4.01 9.15 13.17
N THR A 84 4.14 9.44 11.88
CA THR A 84 3.01 9.56 10.94
C THR A 84 2.25 8.24 10.78
N LEU A 85 2.93 7.10 10.95
CA LEU A 85 2.26 5.80 10.95
C LEU A 85 1.26 5.64 12.10
N VAL A 86 1.42 6.35 13.22
CA VAL A 86 0.49 6.26 14.36
C VAL A 86 -0.91 6.72 13.98
N PRO A 87 -1.15 7.98 13.53
CA PRO A 87 -2.47 8.41 13.10
C PRO A 87 -2.97 7.62 11.88
N PHE A 88 -2.09 7.20 10.96
CA PHE A 88 -2.47 6.35 9.84
C PHE A 88 -3.07 5.01 10.31
N VAL A 89 -2.41 4.29 11.22
CA VAL A 89 -2.88 2.99 11.74
C VAL A 89 -4.15 3.16 12.58
N LEU A 90 -4.24 4.20 13.40
CA LEU A 90 -5.46 4.49 14.15
C LEU A 90 -6.64 4.78 13.20
N ALA A 91 -6.42 5.60 12.16
CA ALA A 91 -7.42 5.90 11.14
C ALA A 91 -7.77 4.65 10.30
N TRP A 92 -6.80 3.78 10.01
CA TRP A 92 -7.07 2.49 9.36
C TRP A 92 -8.02 1.61 10.17
N HIS A 93 -7.83 1.53 11.50
CA HIS A 93 -8.76 0.84 12.37
C HIS A 93 -10.14 1.51 12.42
N ALA A 94 -10.20 2.85 12.48
CA ALA A 94 -11.45 3.62 12.44
C ALA A 94 -12.20 3.38 11.12
N GLY A 95 -11.51 3.47 9.98
CA GLY A 95 -12.10 3.20 8.65
C GLY A 95 -12.68 1.80 8.52
N ARG A 96 -12.02 0.79 9.09
CA ARG A 96 -12.57 -0.59 9.16
C ARG A 96 -13.85 -0.67 9.97
N ARG A 97 -13.95 0.05 11.10
CA ARG A 97 -15.15 0.09 11.92
C ARG A 97 -16.28 0.80 11.20
N LEU A 98 -16.00 1.95 10.58
CA LEU A 98 -16.97 2.74 9.82
C LEU A 98 -17.53 1.93 8.63
N ALA A 99 -16.68 1.27 7.86
CA ALA A 99 -17.13 0.48 6.71
C ALA A 99 -18.04 -0.69 7.11
N ARG A 100 -17.84 -1.29 8.29
CA ARG A 100 -18.71 -2.36 8.80
C ARG A 100 -20.06 -1.86 9.32
N ALA A 101 -20.14 -0.58 9.70
CA ALA A 101 -21.36 0.06 10.19
C ALA A 101 -22.22 0.63 9.06
N CYS A 102 -21.67 0.77 7.84
CA CYS A 102 -22.34 1.35 6.68
C CYS A 102 -22.96 0.27 5.79
N TRP A 103 -24.11 0.60 5.19
CA TRP A 103 -24.67 -0.13 4.05
C TRP A 103 -23.90 0.25 2.77
N GLU A 104 -24.09 -0.54 1.72
CA GLU A 104 -23.42 -0.29 0.44
C GLU A 104 -23.64 1.15 -0.07
N GLY A 105 -22.55 1.82 -0.43
CA GLY A 105 -22.55 3.18 -0.96
C GLY A 105 -22.76 4.31 0.03
N GLN A 106 -22.84 4.05 1.33
CA GLN A 106 -23.03 5.11 2.35
C GLN A 106 -21.76 5.52 3.09
N PHE A 107 -20.62 4.90 2.79
CA PHE A 107 -19.35 5.15 3.50
C PHE A 107 -18.87 6.62 3.37
N TRP A 108 -19.21 7.31 2.29
CA TRP A 108 -18.80 8.70 2.09
C TRP A 108 -19.29 9.65 3.21
N GLN A 109 -20.47 9.39 3.81
CA GLN A 109 -21.05 10.25 4.87
C GLN A 109 -20.17 10.29 6.13
N PRO A 110 -19.88 9.15 6.81
CA PRO A 110 -19.01 9.15 7.99
C PRO A 110 -17.55 9.47 7.63
N TYR A 111 -17.11 9.16 6.41
CA TYR A 111 -15.77 9.47 5.96
C TYR A 111 -15.54 10.98 5.86
N LEU A 112 -16.41 11.71 5.15
CA LEU A 112 -16.28 13.16 4.99
C LEU A 112 -16.53 13.92 6.29
N SER A 113 -17.52 13.53 7.09
CA SER A 113 -17.78 14.18 8.38
C SER A 113 -16.62 14.00 9.35
N GLY A 114 -16.01 12.82 9.38
CA GLY A 114 -14.84 12.55 10.18
C GLY A 114 -13.61 13.35 9.72
N LEU A 115 -13.37 13.44 8.42
CA LEU A 115 -12.29 14.28 7.85
C LEU A 115 -12.50 15.76 8.16
N ALA A 116 -13.73 16.26 8.11
CA ALA A 116 -14.04 17.64 8.45
C ALA A 116 -13.70 17.96 9.91
N VAL A 117 -14.03 17.06 10.85
CA VAL A 117 -13.65 17.22 12.29
C VAL A 117 -12.14 17.14 12.46
N TYR A 118 -11.48 16.25 11.74
CA TYR A 118 -10.01 16.13 11.82
C TYR A 118 -9.31 17.39 11.28
N SER A 119 -9.80 17.94 10.17
CA SER A 119 -9.35 19.22 9.62
C SER A 119 -9.51 20.36 10.63
N ALA A 120 -10.67 20.45 11.27
CA ALA A 120 -10.92 21.44 12.32
C ALA A 120 -9.98 21.25 13.52
N ALA A 121 -9.74 20.02 13.95
CA ALA A 121 -8.80 19.71 15.02
C ALA A 121 -7.37 20.16 14.69
N GLY A 122 -6.92 19.95 13.44
CA GLY A 122 -5.63 20.44 12.96
C GLY A 122 -5.52 21.97 13.00
N ALA A 123 -6.53 22.68 12.50
CA ALA A 123 -6.57 24.15 12.55
C ALA A 123 -6.57 24.68 13.98
N VAL A 124 -7.35 24.08 14.88
CA VAL A 124 -7.38 24.43 16.30
C VAL A 124 -6.04 24.16 16.96
N ALA A 125 -5.39 23.03 16.65
CA ALA A 125 -4.06 22.70 17.17
C ALA A 125 -3.02 23.76 16.77
N ALA A 126 -3.05 24.25 15.53
CA ALA A 126 -2.13 25.31 15.07
C ALA A 126 -2.32 26.61 15.87
N LEU A 127 -3.56 26.96 16.21
CA LEU A 127 -3.86 28.16 17.02
C LEU A 127 -3.49 27.99 18.50
N LEU A 128 -3.66 26.80 19.05
CA LEU A 128 -3.41 26.53 20.48
C LEU A 128 -1.92 26.32 20.79
N PHE A 129 -1.17 25.70 19.89
CA PHE A 129 0.22 25.28 20.13
C PHE A 129 1.25 26.16 19.38
N GLY A 130 0.80 27.21 18.70
CA GLY A 130 1.69 28.23 18.14
C GLY A 130 2.33 29.07 19.23
N THR A 131 3.63 29.37 19.07
CA THR A 131 4.41 30.32 19.88
C THR A 131 4.91 31.44 18.99
N GLY A 132 5.54 32.48 19.62
CA GLY A 132 6.19 33.52 18.83
C GLY A 132 7.39 33.05 18.01
N GLU A 133 8.00 31.94 18.40
CA GLU A 133 9.15 31.35 17.73
C GLU A 133 8.80 30.21 16.76
N ILE A 134 7.80 29.41 17.10
CA ILE A 134 7.38 28.23 16.31
C ILE A 134 5.87 28.26 16.13
N ALA A 135 5.41 28.30 14.89
CA ALA A 135 3.99 28.30 14.57
C ALA A 135 3.70 27.52 13.29
N ALA A 136 2.49 26.94 13.22
CA ALA A 136 1.97 26.36 11.99
C ALA A 136 0.91 27.28 11.37
N GLY A 137 0.88 27.37 10.06
CA GLY A 137 -0.22 28.05 9.36
C GLY A 137 -1.54 27.29 9.57
N PRO A 138 -2.63 27.94 10.08
CA PRO A 138 -3.89 27.23 10.36
C PRO A 138 -4.50 26.53 9.13
N ALA A 139 -4.36 27.11 7.93
CA ALA A 139 -4.81 26.49 6.69
C ALA A 139 -4.01 25.23 6.34
N ALA A 140 -2.69 25.26 6.52
CA ALA A 140 -1.82 24.11 6.33
C ALA A 140 -2.17 23.01 7.34
N ALA A 141 -2.35 23.36 8.61
CA ALA A 141 -2.72 22.44 9.68
C ALA A 141 -4.14 21.85 9.51
N ALA A 142 -5.03 22.51 8.77
CA ALA A 142 -6.33 21.96 8.39
C ALA A 142 -6.23 20.91 7.28
N VAL A 143 -5.26 21.02 6.37
CA VAL A 143 -5.18 20.20 5.15
C VAL A 143 -4.20 19.05 5.29
N PHE A 144 -2.97 19.29 5.72
CA PHE A 144 -1.91 18.26 5.75
C PHE A 144 -2.25 17.04 6.60
N PRO A 145 -2.88 17.16 7.80
CA PRO A 145 -3.28 16.00 8.60
C PRO A 145 -4.27 15.08 7.92
N LEU A 146 -5.02 15.58 6.93
CA LEU A 146 -5.96 14.78 6.17
C LEU A 146 -5.25 13.70 5.32
N VAL A 147 -4.02 13.94 4.89
CA VAL A 147 -3.30 12.99 4.02
C VAL A 147 -3.13 11.63 4.69
N PRO A 148 -2.44 11.47 5.84
CA PRO A 148 -2.29 10.18 6.48
C PRO A 148 -3.62 9.60 6.99
N VAL A 149 -4.53 10.46 7.47
CA VAL A 149 -5.80 10.01 8.07
C VAL A 149 -6.80 9.56 7.02
N ALA A 150 -6.94 10.31 5.92
CA ALA A 150 -7.82 9.93 4.82
C ALA A 150 -7.34 8.63 4.16
N LEU A 151 -6.04 8.53 3.87
CA LEU A 151 -5.45 7.31 3.32
C LEU A 151 -5.62 6.13 4.28
N GLY A 152 -5.33 6.29 5.57
CA GLY A 152 -5.50 5.25 6.56
C GLY A 152 -6.94 4.76 6.66
N ALA A 153 -7.90 5.68 6.81
CA ALA A 153 -9.32 5.35 6.89
C ALA A 153 -9.85 4.69 5.61
N PHE A 154 -9.44 5.18 4.43
CA PHE A 154 -9.83 4.60 3.15
C PHE A 154 -9.28 3.18 2.97
N VAL A 155 -7.98 2.97 3.21
CA VAL A 155 -7.34 1.63 3.13
C VAL A 155 -7.99 0.68 4.13
N GLY A 156 -8.30 1.16 5.34
CA GLY A 156 -9.01 0.39 6.35
C GLY A 156 -10.40 -0.04 5.90
N ALA A 157 -11.17 0.88 5.33
CA ALA A 157 -12.49 0.62 4.80
C ALA A 157 -12.45 -0.37 3.62
N TYR A 158 -11.53 -0.18 2.68
CA TYR A 158 -11.32 -1.09 1.55
C TYR A 158 -10.97 -2.51 2.03
N ARG A 159 -10.10 -2.63 3.04
CA ARG A 159 -9.74 -3.93 3.59
C ARG A 159 -10.92 -4.65 4.26
N ALA A 160 -11.89 -3.90 4.79
CA ALA A 160 -13.09 -4.45 5.42
C ALA A 160 -14.15 -4.86 4.40
N SER A 161 -14.41 -4.02 3.40
CA SER A 161 -15.41 -4.25 2.36
C SER A 161 -14.92 -5.18 1.25
N ARG A 162 -13.62 -5.20 0.98
CA ARG A 162 -12.95 -5.88 -0.15
C ARG A 162 -13.52 -5.51 -1.52
N SER A 163 -14.28 -4.43 -1.61
CA SER A 163 -14.96 -3.99 -2.82
C SER A 163 -14.98 -2.47 -2.88
N LEU A 164 -14.29 -1.88 -3.85
CA LEU A 164 -14.40 -0.44 -4.13
C LEU A 164 -15.83 -0.02 -4.53
N PRO A 165 -16.52 -0.80 -5.39
CA PRO A 165 -17.92 -0.54 -5.71
C PRO A 165 -18.83 -0.50 -4.48
N GLY A 166 -18.62 -1.39 -3.51
CA GLY A 166 -19.39 -1.42 -2.27
C GLY A 166 -19.20 -0.17 -1.39
N LEU A 167 -18.01 0.46 -1.45
CA LEU A 167 -17.73 1.71 -0.72
C LEU A 167 -18.32 2.94 -1.41
N ILE A 168 -18.21 3.01 -2.76
CA ILE A 168 -18.58 4.19 -3.55
C ILE A 168 -20.08 4.16 -3.92
N GLY A 169 -20.67 2.97 -4.05
CA GLY A 169 -22.06 2.74 -4.43
C GLY A 169 -22.22 2.01 -5.76
N VAL A 170 -23.39 1.38 -5.93
CA VAL A 170 -23.69 0.47 -7.05
C VAL A 170 -23.60 1.17 -8.42
N ASN A 171 -23.97 2.45 -8.51
CA ASN A 171 -23.94 3.19 -9.78
C ASN A 171 -22.51 3.44 -10.29
N ALA A 172 -21.55 3.67 -9.41
CA ALA A 172 -20.15 3.83 -9.79
C ALA A 172 -19.54 2.47 -10.21
N ALA A 173 -19.97 1.36 -9.58
CA ALA A 173 -19.59 0.03 -9.97
C ALA A 173 -20.04 -0.31 -11.40
N ALA A 174 -21.30 -0.03 -11.73
CA ALA A 174 -21.86 -0.25 -13.07
C ALA A 174 -21.19 0.63 -14.13
N TRP A 175 -20.72 1.83 -13.76
CA TRP A 175 -19.96 2.70 -14.66
C TRP A 175 -18.56 2.14 -14.91
N VAL A 176 -17.83 1.73 -13.87
CA VAL A 176 -16.50 1.09 -13.99
C VAL A 176 -16.59 -0.20 -14.78
N GLU A 177 -17.61 -1.02 -14.54
CA GLU A 177 -17.82 -2.29 -15.25
C GLU A 177 -18.11 -2.07 -16.74
N ARG A 178 -18.93 -1.09 -17.10
CA ARG A 178 -19.17 -0.70 -18.48
C ARG A 178 -17.92 -0.16 -19.18
N THR A 179 -17.12 0.66 -18.50
CA THR A 179 -15.89 1.23 -19.05
C THR A 179 -14.79 0.16 -19.20
N SER A 180 -14.72 -0.82 -18.29
CA SER A 180 -13.73 -1.89 -18.34
C SER A 180 -14.07 -2.99 -19.35
N GLN A 181 -15.31 -3.11 -19.80
CA GLN A 181 -15.71 -4.13 -20.80
C GLN A 181 -15.09 -3.91 -22.18
N TYR A 182 -14.74 -2.66 -22.52
CA TYR A 182 -14.11 -2.36 -23.83
C TYR A 182 -12.66 -2.81 -23.98
N SER A 183 -11.97 -3.18 -22.89
CA SER A 183 -10.58 -3.66 -22.93
C SER A 183 -10.27 -4.58 -21.73
N ARG A 184 -10.95 -5.72 -21.65
CA ARG A 184 -10.79 -6.68 -20.52
C ARG A 184 -9.34 -7.05 -20.23
N TRP A 185 -8.56 -7.30 -21.26
CA TRP A 185 -7.15 -7.66 -21.11
C TRP A 185 -6.27 -6.48 -20.65
N ALA A 186 -6.55 -5.25 -21.13
CA ALA A 186 -5.77 -4.08 -20.76
C ALA A 186 -5.97 -3.71 -19.28
N GLY A 187 -7.19 -3.89 -18.74
CA GLY A 187 -7.47 -3.66 -17.33
C GLY A 187 -6.74 -4.64 -16.41
N SER A 188 -6.75 -5.94 -16.71
CA SER A 188 -6.04 -6.95 -15.92
C SER A 188 -4.52 -6.79 -16.01
N TYR A 189 -4.00 -6.48 -17.20
CA TYR A 189 -2.59 -6.21 -17.41
C TYR A 189 -2.11 -4.99 -16.60
N VAL A 190 -2.80 -3.84 -16.72
CA VAL A 190 -2.47 -2.64 -15.93
C VAL A 190 -2.51 -2.93 -14.43
N TRP A 191 -3.50 -3.67 -13.96
CA TRP A 191 -3.59 -4.06 -12.57
C TRP A 191 -2.44 -4.97 -12.12
N ALA A 192 -2.01 -5.89 -12.97
CA ALA A 192 -0.86 -6.76 -12.70
C ALA A 192 0.45 -5.95 -12.66
N VAL A 193 0.63 -5.00 -13.59
CA VAL A 193 1.77 -4.06 -13.61
C VAL A 193 1.81 -3.20 -12.33
N LEU A 194 0.67 -2.64 -11.92
CA LEU A 194 0.59 -1.86 -10.68
C LEU A 194 0.97 -2.69 -9.45
N ARG A 195 0.50 -3.93 -9.36
CA ARG A 195 0.87 -4.85 -8.28
C ARG A 195 2.35 -5.23 -8.32
N ALA A 196 2.89 -5.53 -9.48
CA ALA A 196 4.30 -5.86 -9.65
C ALA A 196 5.19 -4.66 -9.28
N GLY A 197 4.84 -3.45 -9.72
CA GLY A 197 5.54 -2.21 -9.34
C GLY A 197 5.47 -1.94 -7.83
N PHE A 198 4.33 -2.21 -7.20
CA PHE A 198 4.21 -2.13 -5.74
C PHE A 198 5.10 -3.16 -5.03
N VAL A 199 5.17 -4.40 -5.53
CA VAL A 199 6.08 -5.44 -4.99
C VAL A 199 7.53 -4.99 -5.10
N ALA A 200 7.95 -4.39 -6.25
CA ALA A 200 9.29 -3.85 -6.43
C ALA A 200 9.59 -2.73 -5.44
N ALA A 201 8.65 -1.78 -5.26
CA ALA A 201 8.81 -0.67 -4.31
C ALA A 201 8.96 -1.17 -2.86
N VAL A 202 8.13 -2.12 -2.43
CA VAL A 202 8.22 -2.72 -1.09
C VAL A 202 9.53 -3.49 -0.93
N ALA A 203 9.95 -4.26 -1.94
CA ALA A 203 11.23 -4.98 -1.91
C ALA A 203 12.42 -4.01 -1.85
N GLY A 204 12.36 -2.89 -2.60
CA GLY A 204 13.37 -1.85 -2.58
C GLY A 204 13.49 -1.18 -1.20
N VAL A 205 12.37 -0.76 -0.60
CA VAL A 205 12.36 -0.21 0.77
C VAL A 205 12.86 -1.24 1.78
N GLY A 206 12.48 -2.51 1.61
CA GLY A 206 12.98 -3.61 2.45
C GLY A 206 14.49 -3.80 2.33
N ALA A 207 15.05 -3.69 1.12
CA ALA A 207 16.50 -3.71 0.89
C ALA A 207 17.19 -2.50 1.53
N GLY A 208 16.61 -1.29 1.40
CA GLY A 208 17.09 -0.08 2.07
C GLY A 208 17.09 -0.22 3.59
N ALA A 209 16.03 -0.77 4.18
CA ALA A 209 15.96 -1.04 5.62
C ALA A 209 17.02 -2.07 6.07
N ALA A 210 17.26 -3.12 5.27
CA ALA A 210 18.30 -4.11 5.55
C ALA A 210 19.70 -3.49 5.48
N LEU A 211 19.95 -2.61 4.48
CA LEU A 211 21.21 -1.87 4.38
C LEU A 211 21.41 -0.94 5.59
N LEU A 212 20.39 -0.19 5.99
CA LEU A 212 20.44 0.66 7.18
C LEU A 212 20.78 -0.18 8.41
N ALA A 213 20.11 -1.30 8.62
CA ALA A 213 20.39 -2.20 9.75
C ALA A 213 21.84 -2.71 9.71
N ALA A 214 22.33 -3.12 8.53
CA ALA A 214 23.71 -3.56 8.36
C ALA A 214 24.70 -2.42 8.65
N ALA A 215 24.44 -1.20 8.18
CA ALA A 215 25.29 -0.03 8.44
C ALA A 215 25.35 0.34 9.92
N LEU A 216 24.20 0.32 10.63
CA LEU A 216 24.14 0.58 12.07
C LEU A 216 24.88 -0.49 12.88
N LEU A 217 24.75 -1.76 12.50
CA LEU A 217 25.48 -2.85 13.17
C LEU A 217 26.98 -2.78 12.90
N TRP A 218 27.39 -2.43 11.68
CA TRP A 218 28.81 -2.31 11.32
C TRP A 218 29.50 -1.16 12.07
N ASN A 219 28.79 -0.02 12.19
CA ASN A 219 29.29 1.19 12.86
C ASN A 219 28.78 1.31 14.32
N TRP A 220 28.47 0.18 14.97
CA TRP A 220 27.88 0.18 16.31
C TRP A 220 28.71 0.97 17.35
N ASN A 221 30.02 0.86 17.29
CA ASN A 221 30.91 1.59 18.21
C ASN A 221 30.78 3.11 18.03
N ASP A 222 30.66 3.59 16.79
CA ASP A 222 30.50 5.01 16.51
C ASP A 222 29.14 5.54 16.95
N VAL A 223 28.09 4.73 16.78
CA VAL A 223 26.74 5.02 17.31
C VAL A 223 26.80 5.20 18.84
N VAL A 224 27.44 4.26 19.55
CA VAL A 224 27.60 4.34 21.02
C VAL A 224 28.45 5.53 21.43
N ASN A 225 29.54 5.80 20.71
CA ASN A 225 30.41 6.97 20.97
C ASN A 225 29.64 8.29 20.85
N VAL A 226 28.67 8.42 19.92
CA VAL A 226 27.85 9.63 19.80
C VAL A 226 26.97 9.81 21.04
N TYR A 227 26.31 8.73 21.53
CA TYR A 227 25.55 8.80 22.79
C TYR A 227 26.42 9.25 23.97
N GLN A 228 27.61 8.65 24.11
CA GLN A 228 28.56 9.03 25.18
C GLN A 228 29.01 10.48 25.08
N ARG A 229 29.25 10.99 23.86
CA ARG A 229 29.63 12.41 23.64
C ARG A 229 28.50 13.38 23.96
N LEU A 230 27.26 13.02 23.70
CA LEU A 230 26.09 13.83 24.02
C LEU A 230 25.88 13.96 25.53
N GLY A 231 26.19 12.89 26.29
CA GLY A 231 26.12 12.89 27.75
C GLY A 231 24.73 13.21 28.32
N THR A 232 23.67 12.93 27.58
CA THR A 232 22.29 13.30 27.91
C THR A 232 21.67 12.48 29.04
N GLY A 233 22.37 11.48 29.53
CA GLY A 233 21.88 10.56 30.57
C GLY A 233 20.76 9.66 30.09
N VAL A 234 20.30 8.75 30.93
CA VAL A 234 19.28 7.75 30.56
C VAL A 234 17.98 8.35 29.99
N PRO A 235 17.42 9.45 30.56
CA PRO A 235 16.23 10.05 30.01
C PRO A 235 16.41 10.64 28.61
N GLY A 236 17.49 11.41 28.43
CA GLY A 236 17.79 12.03 27.14
C GLY A 236 18.17 11.01 26.07
N ASP A 237 18.91 9.96 26.42
CA ASP A 237 19.25 8.86 25.51
C ASP A 237 17.99 8.08 25.07
N THR A 238 17.04 7.89 25.98
CA THR A 238 15.75 7.26 25.67
C THR A 238 14.92 8.13 24.73
N ALA A 239 14.86 9.46 24.99
CA ALA A 239 14.15 10.40 24.12
C ALA A 239 14.77 10.46 22.73
N LEU A 240 16.09 10.52 22.65
CA LEU A 240 16.83 10.54 21.39
C LEU A 240 16.64 9.24 20.60
N THR A 241 16.65 8.10 21.28
CA THR A 241 16.34 6.79 20.66
C THR A 241 14.91 6.75 20.13
N GLY A 242 13.94 7.22 20.91
CA GLY A 242 12.54 7.34 20.48
C GLY A 242 12.37 8.23 19.24
N LEU A 243 13.06 9.37 19.20
CA LEU A 243 13.09 10.26 18.05
C LEU A 243 13.66 9.54 16.81
N GLN A 244 14.80 8.85 16.95
CA GLN A 244 15.41 8.09 15.86
C GLN A 244 14.52 6.97 15.35
N LEU A 245 13.81 6.26 16.24
CA LEU A 245 12.81 5.26 15.84
C LEU A 245 11.69 5.91 15.01
N GLY A 246 11.30 7.15 15.32
CA GLY A 246 10.37 7.92 14.50
C GLY A 246 10.90 8.19 13.08
N TYR A 247 12.21 8.35 12.92
CA TYR A 247 12.85 8.57 11.62
C TYR A 247 13.33 7.31 10.91
N LEU A 248 13.20 6.11 11.49
CA LEU A 248 13.65 4.87 10.82
C LEU A 248 13.07 4.68 9.41
N PRO A 249 11.78 4.93 9.15
CA PRO A 249 11.27 4.81 7.78
C PRO A 249 11.91 5.80 6.81
N ASN A 250 12.20 7.04 7.25
CA ASN A 250 12.92 8.02 6.43
C ASN A 250 14.32 7.51 6.09
N LEU A 251 15.05 7.03 7.09
CA LEU A 251 16.40 6.50 6.92
C LEU A 251 16.42 5.26 6.01
N ALA A 252 15.38 4.42 6.06
CA ALA A 252 15.23 3.29 5.13
C ALA A 252 15.05 3.77 3.68
N VAL A 253 14.29 4.86 3.46
CA VAL A 253 14.15 5.49 2.14
C VAL A 253 15.47 6.14 1.70
N TYR A 254 16.23 6.76 2.61
CA TYR A 254 17.57 7.31 2.31
C TYR A 254 18.54 6.20 1.91
N ALA A 255 18.51 5.06 2.62
CA ALA A 255 19.33 3.91 2.28
C ALA A 255 18.92 3.28 0.93
N LEU A 256 17.62 3.30 0.59
CA LEU A 256 17.15 2.92 -0.75
C LEU A 256 17.72 3.87 -1.80
N ALA A 257 17.56 5.19 -1.63
CA ALA A 257 18.09 6.20 -2.56
C ALA A 257 19.61 6.09 -2.70
N TRP A 258 20.31 5.80 -1.62
CA TRP A 258 21.75 5.51 -1.66
C TRP A 258 22.04 4.25 -2.49
N ALA A 259 21.26 3.18 -2.32
CA ALA A 259 21.44 1.93 -3.03
C ALA A 259 21.20 2.04 -4.54
N THR A 260 20.42 3.02 -4.99
CA THR A 260 20.19 3.29 -6.43
C THR A 260 21.28 4.13 -7.07
N GLY A 261 22.19 4.72 -6.28
CA GLY A 261 23.15 5.70 -6.80
C GLY A 261 22.59 7.14 -6.92
N ALA A 262 21.26 7.34 -6.78
CA ALA A 262 20.68 8.69 -6.68
C ALA A 262 21.25 9.45 -5.47
N GLY A 263 21.46 8.73 -4.36
CA GLY A 263 22.00 9.33 -3.14
C GLY A 263 20.99 10.18 -2.38
N PHE A 264 21.47 10.88 -1.35
CA PHE A 264 20.69 11.80 -0.54
C PHE A 264 21.60 12.89 0.06
N GLU A 265 20.99 13.98 0.50
CA GLU A 265 21.66 15.11 1.14
C GLU A 265 21.42 15.11 2.66
N VAL A 266 22.41 15.56 3.42
CA VAL A 266 22.32 15.85 4.86
C VAL A 266 22.80 17.28 5.09
N GLY A 267 22.03 18.23 4.59
CA GLY A 267 22.35 19.63 4.58
C GLY A 267 22.81 20.14 3.22
N GLU A 268 22.62 21.42 3.03
CA GLU A 268 22.92 22.12 1.77
C GLU A 268 24.39 21.92 1.34
N GLY A 269 24.57 21.52 0.08
CA GLY A 269 25.89 21.29 -0.51
C GLY A 269 26.55 19.96 -0.08
N THR A 270 25.79 19.02 0.48
CA THR A 270 26.26 17.66 0.75
C THR A 270 25.59 16.67 -0.20
N HIS A 271 26.29 15.61 -0.56
CA HIS A 271 25.73 14.50 -1.32
C HIS A 271 26.39 13.19 -0.90
N THR A 272 25.58 12.17 -0.65
CA THR A 272 26.06 10.85 -0.22
C THR A 272 25.49 9.78 -1.13
N SER A 273 26.34 9.13 -1.91
CA SER A 273 26.00 8.01 -2.79
C SER A 273 27.13 6.96 -2.80
N PRO A 274 26.87 5.72 -3.29
CA PRO A 274 27.92 4.71 -3.44
C PRO A 274 29.00 5.09 -4.46
N LEU A 275 28.68 6.02 -5.36
CA LEU A 275 29.56 6.46 -6.46
C LEU A 275 30.43 7.66 -6.07
N GLY A 276 30.05 8.37 -5.00
CA GLY A 276 30.81 9.52 -4.50
C GLY A 276 30.12 10.14 -3.30
N THR A 277 30.91 10.57 -2.33
CA THR A 277 30.41 11.16 -1.09
C THR A 277 31.09 12.51 -0.85
N GLN A 278 30.28 13.57 -0.83
CA GLN A 278 30.68 14.91 -0.42
C GLN A 278 30.02 15.19 0.94
N THR A 279 30.77 15.00 2.01
CA THR A 279 30.28 15.25 3.38
C THR A 279 30.59 16.67 3.83
N GLY A 280 29.63 17.25 4.55
CA GLY A 280 29.82 18.44 5.36
C GLY A 280 29.78 18.12 6.85
N PRO A 281 29.78 19.09 7.75
CA PRO A 281 29.50 18.86 9.16
C PRO A 281 28.12 18.25 9.33
N VAL A 282 28.07 17.01 9.84
CA VAL A 282 26.82 16.24 10.08
C VAL A 282 26.38 16.48 11.52
N PRO A 283 25.06 16.65 11.77
CA PRO A 283 24.55 16.71 13.14
C PRO A 283 24.95 15.48 13.95
N LEU A 284 25.26 15.69 15.24
CA LEU A 284 25.59 14.62 16.19
C LEU A 284 24.33 13.80 16.52
N LEU A 285 23.84 13.04 15.55
CA LEU A 285 22.74 12.08 15.72
C LEU A 285 23.30 10.66 15.61
N PRO A 286 23.05 9.78 16.60
CA PRO A 286 23.61 8.43 16.59
C PRO A 286 23.34 7.64 15.31
N ALA A 287 22.15 7.75 14.73
CA ALA A 287 21.82 7.07 13.47
C ALA A 287 22.67 7.58 12.28
N LEU A 288 23.10 8.84 12.30
CA LEU A 288 23.95 9.41 11.24
C LEU A 288 25.41 8.99 11.37
N ALA A 289 25.83 8.42 12.51
CA ALA A 289 27.15 7.79 12.65
C ALA A 289 27.33 6.56 11.75
N ALA A 290 26.23 6.00 11.23
CA ALA A 290 26.27 4.94 10.25
C ALA A 290 26.60 5.42 8.82
N LEU A 291 26.65 6.75 8.57
CA LEU A 291 27.02 7.31 7.27
C LEU A 291 28.51 7.08 7.00
N PRO A 292 28.88 6.70 5.76
CA PRO A 292 30.28 6.56 5.38
C PRO A 292 31.02 7.90 5.55
N PRO A 293 32.16 7.93 6.24
CA PRO A 293 32.87 9.19 6.54
C PRO A 293 33.65 9.77 5.36
N GLY A 294 33.62 9.16 4.17
CA GLY A 294 34.39 9.59 3.01
C GLY A 294 34.23 8.68 1.80
N GLU A 295 35.24 8.67 0.93
CA GLU A 295 35.22 7.81 -0.26
C GLU A 295 35.15 6.34 0.10
N LEU A 296 34.21 5.65 -0.53
CA LEU A 296 33.98 4.23 -0.34
C LEU A 296 34.88 3.39 -1.25
N PRO A 297 35.25 2.17 -0.86
CA PRO A 297 35.92 1.24 -1.74
C PRO A 297 35.08 0.96 -3.00
N SER A 298 35.70 0.67 -4.13
CA SER A 298 35.02 0.41 -5.42
C SER A 298 33.99 -0.73 -5.37
N TRP A 299 34.13 -1.67 -4.44
CA TRP A 299 33.16 -2.76 -4.25
C TRP A 299 31.80 -2.28 -3.69
N SER A 300 31.73 -1.07 -3.11
CA SER A 300 30.47 -0.49 -2.63
C SER A 300 29.43 -0.32 -3.74
N ALA A 301 29.89 -0.13 -4.99
CA ALA A 301 29.01 -0.10 -6.16
C ALA A 301 28.20 -1.39 -6.37
N ALA A 302 28.61 -2.52 -5.75
CA ALA A 302 27.82 -3.76 -5.80
C ALA A 302 26.42 -3.61 -5.18
N VAL A 303 26.20 -2.59 -4.35
CA VAL A 303 24.89 -2.30 -3.75
C VAL A 303 23.85 -1.91 -4.80
N LEU A 304 24.26 -1.32 -5.94
CA LEU A 304 23.38 -1.02 -7.08
C LEU A 304 22.65 -2.25 -7.65
N VAL A 305 23.11 -3.46 -7.31
CA VAL A 305 22.41 -4.70 -7.68
C VAL A 305 21.09 -4.88 -6.89
N LEU A 306 20.94 -4.30 -5.70
CA LEU A 306 19.75 -4.51 -4.86
C LEU A 306 18.44 -4.02 -5.49
N PRO A 307 18.35 -2.82 -6.07
CA PRO A 307 17.16 -2.38 -6.80
C PRO A 307 16.87 -3.25 -8.03
N VAL A 308 17.93 -3.72 -8.73
CA VAL A 308 17.77 -4.64 -9.84
C VAL A 308 17.16 -5.97 -9.38
N LEU A 309 17.61 -6.51 -8.23
CA LEU A 309 17.03 -7.73 -7.64
C LEU A 309 15.56 -7.52 -7.23
N ALA A 310 15.19 -6.34 -6.72
CA ALA A 310 13.79 -6.01 -6.47
C ALA A 310 12.97 -6.04 -7.77
N GLY A 311 13.54 -5.55 -8.88
CA GLY A 311 12.96 -5.66 -10.21
C GLY A 311 12.82 -7.12 -10.68
N VAL A 312 13.86 -7.95 -10.52
CA VAL A 312 13.80 -9.38 -10.86
C VAL A 312 12.66 -10.09 -10.12
N LEU A 313 12.52 -9.81 -8.84
CA LEU A 313 11.42 -10.35 -8.03
C LEU A 313 10.06 -9.92 -8.57
N ALA A 314 9.91 -8.65 -8.94
CA ALA A 314 8.66 -8.11 -9.47
C ALA A 314 8.32 -8.69 -10.85
N GLY A 315 9.29 -8.83 -11.75
CA GLY A 315 9.10 -9.44 -13.07
C GLY A 315 8.73 -10.93 -12.98
N TRP A 316 9.40 -11.67 -12.09
CA TRP A 316 9.03 -13.05 -11.80
C TRP A 316 7.61 -13.15 -11.21
N TRP A 317 7.25 -12.26 -10.27
CA TRP A 317 5.90 -12.18 -9.69
C TRP A 317 4.84 -11.91 -10.76
N PHE A 318 5.10 -10.94 -11.66
CA PHE A 318 4.20 -10.58 -12.76
C PHE A 318 3.88 -11.79 -13.65
N LEU A 319 4.89 -12.54 -14.08
CA LEU A 319 4.67 -13.75 -14.90
C LEU A 319 3.87 -14.82 -14.16
N ARG A 320 4.08 -14.94 -12.87
CA ARG A 320 3.37 -15.94 -12.05
C ARG A 320 1.87 -15.67 -11.92
N GLU A 321 1.44 -14.43 -12.09
CA GLU A 321 0.04 -14.06 -12.18
C GLU A 321 -0.59 -14.46 -13.53
N GLY A 322 0.19 -14.74 -14.55
CA GLY A 322 -0.25 -15.23 -15.86
C GLY A 322 -0.83 -14.15 -16.77
N GLU A 323 -0.56 -12.88 -16.49
CA GLU A 323 -1.14 -11.72 -17.20
C GLU A 323 -0.26 -11.23 -18.36
N ASN A 324 0.41 -12.15 -19.09
CA ASN A 324 1.32 -11.80 -20.19
C ASN A 324 0.60 -11.42 -21.52
N HIS A 325 -0.54 -10.73 -21.36
CA HIS A 325 -1.39 -10.35 -22.50
C HIS A 325 -0.73 -9.43 -23.52
N LEU A 326 0.28 -8.64 -23.11
CA LEU A 326 1.01 -7.77 -24.03
C LEU A 326 1.81 -8.59 -25.04
N ASP A 327 2.50 -9.64 -24.61
CA ASP A 327 3.23 -10.55 -25.48
C ASP A 327 2.28 -11.29 -26.43
N ASP A 328 1.17 -11.80 -25.93
CA ASP A 328 0.15 -12.46 -26.74
C ASP A 328 -0.43 -11.52 -27.80
N TRP A 329 -0.77 -10.28 -27.42
CA TRP A 329 -1.29 -9.29 -28.35
C TRP A 329 -0.27 -8.91 -29.45
N MET A 330 1.01 -8.75 -29.08
CA MET A 330 2.07 -8.46 -30.03
C MET A 330 2.34 -9.65 -30.96
N ALA A 331 2.31 -10.88 -30.43
CA ALA A 331 2.53 -12.11 -31.19
C ALA A 331 1.45 -12.36 -32.26
N ILE A 332 0.21 -11.91 -32.03
CA ILE A 332 -0.87 -11.99 -33.02
C ILE A 332 -0.64 -11.01 -34.18
N ARG A 333 -0.10 -9.82 -33.90
CA ARG A 333 0.07 -8.76 -34.90
C ARG A 333 1.38 -8.81 -35.67
N LEU A 334 2.43 -9.30 -35.04
CA LEU A 334 3.78 -9.36 -35.58
C LEU A 334 4.26 -10.82 -35.55
N PRO A 335 4.47 -11.47 -36.73
CA PRO A 335 4.83 -12.89 -36.78
C PRO A 335 6.27 -13.20 -36.30
N ALA A 336 7.09 -12.17 -36.07
CA ALA A 336 8.50 -12.32 -35.69
C ALA A 336 8.68 -12.40 -34.15
N ARG A 337 8.53 -13.57 -33.55
CA ARG A 337 8.66 -13.78 -32.10
C ARG A 337 10.01 -13.37 -31.52
N TRP A 338 11.07 -13.41 -32.29
CA TRP A 338 12.41 -12.98 -31.89
C TRP A 338 12.49 -11.45 -31.63
N ILE A 339 11.54 -10.66 -32.19
CA ILE A 339 11.40 -9.22 -31.91
C ILE A 339 10.33 -8.97 -30.85
N THR A 340 9.18 -9.65 -30.95
CA THR A 340 8.02 -9.37 -30.07
C THR A 340 8.31 -9.74 -28.62
N PHE A 341 8.98 -10.87 -28.38
CA PHE A 341 9.29 -11.31 -27.02
C PHE A 341 10.23 -10.34 -26.27
N PRO A 342 11.40 -9.95 -26.79
CA PRO A 342 12.24 -8.98 -26.09
C PRO A 342 11.56 -7.61 -25.96
N LEU A 343 10.79 -7.18 -26.96
CA LEU A 343 10.11 -5.89 -26.92
C LEU A 343 8.97 -5.87 -25.87
N SER A 344 8.15 -6.91 -25.81
CA SER A 344 7.09 -7.05 -24.80
C SER A 344 7.67 -7.11 -23.39
N THR A 345 8.78 -7.81 -23.21
CA THR A 345 9.49 -7.95 -21.94
C THR A 345 10.08 -6.62 -21.48
N LEU A 346 10.74 -5.88 -22.38
CA LEU A 346 11.29 -4.55 -22.10
C LEU A 346 10.18 -3.54 -21.76
N LEU A 347 9.08 -3.53 -22.52
CA LEU A 347 7.94 -2.64 -22.24
C LEU A 347 7.28 -2.97 -20.89
N THR A 348 7.09 -4.24 -20.59
CA THR A 348 6.55 -4.68 -19.30
C THR A 348 7.50 -4.28 -18.16
N GLY A 349 8.80 -4.49 -18.33
CA GLY A 349 9.82 -4.04 -17.39
C GLY A 349 9.77 -2.52 -17.18
N LEU A 350 9.68 -1.75 -18.26
CA LEU A 350 9.57 -0.29 -18.22
C LEU A 350 8.31 0.18 -17.44
N PHE A 351 7.17 -0.43 -17.70
CA PHE A 351 5.93 -0.10 -16.98
C PHE A 351 6.01 -0.45 -15.49
N ILE A 352 6.56 -1.61 -15.13
CA ILE A 352 6.79 -2.01 -13.74
C ILE A 352 7.76 -1.04 -13.06
N GLY A 353 8.88 -0.70 -13.74
CA GLY A 353 9.86 0.26 -13.26
C GLY A 353 9.29 1.66 -13.08
N ALA A 354 8.46 2.13 -14.02
CA ALA A 354 7.79 3.43 -13.89
C ALA A 354 6.88 3.49 -12.66
N VAL A 355 6.08 2.44 -12.42
CA VAL A 355 5.23 2.36 -11.22
C VAL A 355 6.06 2.33 -9.94
N ALA A 356 7.10 1.50 -9.90
CA ALA A 356 7.99 1.40 -8.73
C ALA A 356 8.72 2.72 -8.47
N GLY A 357 9.23 3.37 -9.54
CA GLY A 357 9.91 4.65 -9.47
C GLY A 357 8.99 5.78 -8.97
N VAL A 358 7.73 5.85 -9.44
CA VAL A 358 6.75 6.82 -8.94
C VAL A 358 6.47 6.60 -7.45
N LEU A 359 6.32 5.36 -7.01
CA LEU A 359 6.11 5.05 -5.59
C LEU A 359 7.33 5.44 -4.74
N ALA A 360 8.54 5.15 -5.23
CA ALA A 360 9.77 5.54 -4.56
C ALA A 360 9.95 7.07 -4.51
N MET A 361 9.60 7.78 -5.59
CA MET A 361 9.58 9.25 -5.62
C MET A 361 8.63 9.82 -4.57
N LEU A 362 7.41 9.29 -4.47
CA LEU A 362 6.45 9.73 -3.46
C LEU A 362 6.95 9.49 -2.04
N LEU A 363 7.59 8.34 -1.79
CA LEU A 363 8.21 8.05 -0.49
C LEU A 363 9.40 8.98 -0.21
N SER A 364 10.21 9.31 -1.21
CA SER A 364 11.29 10.27 -1.10
C SER A 364 10.78 11.66 -0.76
N TRP A 365 9.72 12.13 -1.39
CA TRP A 365 9.07 13.41 -1.04
C TRP A 365 8.52 13.46 0.38
N LEU A 366 7.98 12.36 0.87
CA LEU A 366 7.52 12.28 2.26
C LEU A 366 8.69 12.21 3.26
N ALA A 367 9.81 11.62 2.85
CA ALA A 367 10.98 11.43 3.70
C ALA A 367 11.93 12.62 3.72
N GLN A 368 11.95 13.47 2.69
CA GLN A 368 12.79 14.66 2.59
C GLN A 368 12.18 15.84 3.35
N GLY A 369 13.00 16.80 3.71
CA GLY A 369 12.54 18.03 4.34
C GLY A 369 13.65 18.93 4.82
N SER A 370 13.27 19.93 5.62
CA SER A 370 14.13 20.91 6.27
C SER A 370 14.01 20.80 7.79
N LEU A 371 15.09 21.05 8.50
CA LEU A 371 15.10 21.24 9.96
C LEU A 371 15.16 22.73 10.35
N GLY A 372 14.77 23.62 9.46
CA GLY A 372 14.54 25.03 9.75
C GLY A 372 15.62 25.96 9.26
N LEU A 373 16.68 26.14 10.01
CA LEU A 373 17.66 27.22 9.79
C LEU A 373 19.04 26.68 9.40
N GLY A 374 19.85 27.55 8.76
CA GLY A 374 21.24 27.27 8.44
C GLY A 374 21.39 26.25 7.30
N ARG A 375 22.32 25.31 7.45
CA ARG A 375 22.65 24.32 6.40
C ARG A 375 21.66 23.17 6.29
N LEU A 376 20.83 22.92 7.30
CA LEU A 376 19.90 21.81 7.36
C LEU A 376 18.56 22.14 6.69
N THR A 377 18.59 23.02 5.69
CA THR A 377 17.41 23.38 4.86
C THR A 377 17.05 22.32 3.85
N VAL A 378 17.99 21.44 3.48
CA VAL A 378 17.77 20.34 2.56
C VAL A 378 18.28 19.04 3.17
N ILE A 379 17.39 18.11 3.45
CA ILE A 379 17.71 16.79 4.00
C ILE A 379 16.87 15.75 3.28
N GLY A 380 17.51 14.70 2.78
CA GLY A 380 16.87 13.57 2.14
C GLY A 380 17.19 13.42 0.66
N PRO A 381 16.62 12.41 0.01
CA PRO A 381 16.85 12.15 -1.40
C PRO A 381 15.97 13.03 -2.30
N GLU A 382 16.49 13.44 -3.44
CA GLU A 382 15.68 14.09 -4.47
C GLU A 382 14.72 13.10 -5.14
N GLY A 383 13.42 13.39 -5.06
CA GLY A 383 12.38 12.50 -5.59
C GLY A 383 12.55 12.17 -7.08
N PRO A 384 12.75 13.16 -7.97
CA PRO A 384 12.96 12.91 -9.40
C PRO A 384 14.15 12.01 -9.72
N ASP A 385 15.25 12.16 -8.99
CA ASP A 385 16.44 11.31 -9.19
C ASP A 385 16.15 9.87 -8.77
N VAL A 386 15.49 9.67 -7.64
CA VAL A 386 15.06 8.34 -7.20
C VAL A 386 14.07 7.71 -8.18
N LEU A 387 13.15 8.48 -8.76
CA LEU A 387 12.25 8.00 -9.82
C LEU A 387 13.05 7.42 -10.99
N LEU A 388 14.03 8.17 -11.48
CA LEU A 388 14.80 7.80 -12.67
C LEU A 388 15.72 6.61 -12.40
N TRP A 389 16.54 6.67 -11.35
CA TRP A 389 17.48 5.62 -11.03
C TRP A 389 16.79 4.33 -10.60
N PHE A 390 15.95 4.39 -9.56
CA PHE A 390 15.22 3.20 -9.09
C PHE A 390 14.29 2.63 -10.17
N GLY A 391 13.58 3.51 -10.90
CA GLY A 391 12.70 3.09 -11.98
C GLY A 391 13.45 2.37 -13.11
N ALA A 392 14.61 2.87 -13.52
CA ALA A 392 15.45 2.26 -14.56
C ALA A 392 16.02 0.90 -14.10
N GLU A 393 16.55 0.82 -12.88
CA GLU A 393 17.12 -0.41 -12.32
C GLU A 393 16.04 -1.50 -12.15
N VAL A 394 14.88 -1.12 -11.63
CA VAL A 394 13.72 -2.02 -11.53
C VAL A 394 13.23 -2.44 -12.92
N ALA A 395 13.22 -1.55 -13.92
CA ALA A 395 12.82 -1.88 -15.29
C ALA A 395 13.73 -2.96 -15.89
N VAL A 396 15.05 -2.79 -15.75
CA VAL A 396 16.04 -3.78 -16.19
C VAL A 396 15.86 -5.09 -15.41
N GLY A 397 15.75 -5.01 -14.09
CA GLY A 397 15.54 -6.18 -13.26
C GLY A 397 14.25 -6.93 -13.60
N ALA A 398 13.13 -6.21 -13.81
CA ALA A 398 11.86 -6.81 -14.17
C ALA A 398 11.90 -7.48 -15.54
N ALA A 399 12.56 -6.88 -16.52
CA ALA A 399 12.80 -7.52 -17.82
C ALA A 399 13.59 -8.82 -17.66
N VAL A 400 14.67 -8.82 -16.86
CA VAL A 400 15.43 -10.04 -16.53
C VAL A 400 14.55 -11.06 -15.81
N GLY A 401 13.75 -10.63 -14.82
CA GLY A 401 12.82 -11.49 -14.07
C GLY A 401 11.78 -12.15 -14.97
N CYS A 402 11.28 -11.42 -15.98
CA CYS A 402 10.38 -11.97 -17.00
C CYS A 402 11.05 -13.02 -17.89
N VAL A 403 12.34 -12.89 -18.18
CA VAL A 403 13.08 -13.89 -18.98
C VAL A 403 13.46 -15.11 -18.14
N VAL A 404 13.92 -14.90 -16.91
CA VAL A 404 14.43 -15.96 -16.03
C VAL A 404 13.31 -16.72 -15.31
N GLY A 405 12.17 -16.05 -15.06
CA GLY A 405 11.03 -16.63 -14.33
C GLY A 405 10.56 -18.00 -14.83
N PRO A 406 10.35 -18.21 -16.14
CA PRO A 406 9.96 -19.51 -16.70
C PRO A 406 10.99 -20.63 -16.44
N TRP A 407 12.28 -20.29 -16.40
CA TRP A 407 13.35 -21.24 -16.10
C TRP A 407 13.34 -21.68 -14.64
N LEU A 408 13.04 -20.75 -13.73
CA LEU A 408 12.93 -21.04 -12.30
C LEU A 408 11.73 -21.93 -12.01
N GLU A 409 10.64 -21.81 -12.78
CA GLU A 409 9.44 -22.62 -12.62
C GLU A 409 9.45 -23.91 -13.47
N ARG A 410 10.54 -24.19 -14.20
CA ARG A 410 10.69 -25.33 -15.12
C ARG A 410 9.65 -25.36 -16.23
N GLU A 411 9.06 -24.22 -16.58
CA GLU A 411 8.21 -24.07 -17.75
C GLU A 411 9.08 -23.57 -18.92
N PRO A 412 9.06 -24.23 -20.11
CA PRO A 412 9.82 -23.75 -21.24
C PRO A 412 9.28 -22.36 -21.67
N PRO A 413 10.16 -21.33 -21.85
CA PRO A 413 9.75 -19.97 -22.22
C PRO A 413 9.05 -19.87 -23.59
N PHE A 414 9.11 -20.93 -24.37
CA PHE A 414 8.53 -21.08 -25.69
C PHE A 414 7.58 -22.29 -25.77
N ALA A 415 6.66 -22.44 -24.83
CA ALA A 415 5.57 -23.39 -25.06
C ALA A 415 4.86 -22.93 -26.34
N PRO A 416 4.87 -23.70 -27.45
CA PRO A 416 4.12 -23.32 -28.63
C PRO A 416 2.67 -23.16 -28.20
N LEU A 417 2.05 -22.04 -28.60
CA LEU A 417 0.60 -21.91 -28.51
C LEU A 417 0.04 -23.23 -29.01
N ARG A 418 -0.60 -24.02 -28.16
CA ARG A 418 -1.33 -25.21 -28.57
C ARG A 418 -2.31 -24.71 -29.61
N GLY A 419 -1.89 -24.75 -30.85
CA GLY A 419 -2.76 -24.61 -31.99
C GLY A 419 -3.86 -25.59 -31.78
N GLY A 420 -5.10 -25.13 -31.80
CA GLY A 420 -6.25 -25.98 -31.70
C GLY A 420 -6.11 -27.09 -32.72
N ALA A 421 -5.74 -28.30 -32.27
CA ALA A 421 -6.01 -29.49 -32.99
C ALA A 421 -7.53 -29.60 -32.95
N SER A 422 -8.14 -29.22 -34.07
CA SER A 422 -9.49 -29.56 -34.46
C SER A 422 -9.68 -31.04 -34.24
N GLY A 423 -10.39 -31.36 -33.19
CA GLY A 423 -10.93 -32.67 -32.90
C GLY A 423 -12.24 -32.41 -32.17
N GLU A 424 -13.31 -32.39 -32.95
CA GLU A 424 -14.68 -32.29 -32.51
C GLU A 424 -14.95 -33.21 -31.33
N ASP A 425 -15.39 -32.63 -30.22
CA ASP A 425 -16.36 -33.25 -29.34
C ASP A 425 -17.27 -32.14 -28.78
N PRO A 426 -18.54 -32.08 -29.22
CA PRO A 426 -19.49 -31.07 -28.76
C PRO A 426 -20.16 -31.55 -27.49
N GLY A 427 -19.61 -31.23 -26.33
CA GLY A 427 -20.26 -31.55 -25.05
C GLY A 427 -19.30 -31.43 -23.86
N ASP A 428 -19.12 -30.27 -23.37
CA ASP A 428 -19.10 -29.86 -21.97
C ASP A 428 -18.31 -28.57 -21.75
N GLY A 429 -19.00 -27.48 -21.86
CA GLY A 429 -18.44 -26.13 -21.66
C GLY A 429 -18.44 -25.69 -20.19
N SER A 430 -17.64 -26.33 -19.32
CA SER A 430 -17.45 -25.75 -17.96
C SER A 430 -16.17 -26.23 -17.23
N GLY A 431 -15.00 -26.01 -17.82
CA GLY A 431 -13.76 -26.55 -17.23
C GLY A 431 -12.55 -25.62 -17.12
N ALA A 432 -12.67 -24.30 -17.33
CA ALA A 432 -11.49 -23.47 -17.53
C ALA A 432 -11.07 -22.56 -16.37
N HIS A 433 -11.69 -22.58 -15.20
CA HIS A 433 -11.27 -21.72 -14.07
C HIS A 433 -11.37 -22.44 -12.70
N LEU A 434 -10.68 -23.56 -12.55
CA LEU A 434 -10.54 -24.16 -11.23
C LEU A 434 -9.22 -23.72 -10.59
N GLY A 435 -9.30 -22.75 -9.66
CA GLY A 435 -8.22 -22.37 -8.78
C GLY A 435 -7.68 -23.56 -7.94
N ARG A 436 -6.58 -23.35 -7.18
CA ARG A 436 -5.90 -24.40 -6.37
C ARG A 436 -6.86 -25.29 -5.56
N ALA A 437 -8.01 -24.78 -5.12
CA ALA A 437 -9.02 -25.54 -4.42
C ALA A 437 -9.69 -26.59 -5.34
N GLY A 438 -10.04 -26.22 -6.57
CA GLY A 438 -10.64 -27.14 -7.55
C GLY A 438 -9.69 -28.22 -8.02
N ARG A 439 -8.38 -27.94 -8.14
CA ARG A 439 -7.36 -28.97 -8.47
C ARG A 439 -7.17 -30.00 -7.34
N ARG A 440 -7.32 -29.57 -6.08
CA ARG A 440 -7.28 -30.50 -4.94
C ARG A 440 -8.52 -31.40 -4.90
N GLU A 441 -9.67 -30.86 -5.25
CA GLU A 441 -10.93 -31.61 -5.30
C GLU A 441 -10.98 -32.58 -6.49
N ALA A 442 -10.51 -32.17 -7.65
CA ALA A 442 -10.34 -33.05 -8.81
C ALA A 442 -9.36 -34.21 -8.53
N ARG A 443 -8.26 -33.94 -7.81
CA ARG A 443 -7.35 -35.01 -7.36
C ARG A 443 -7.99 -35.95 -6.33
N ARG A 444 -8.82 -35.44 -5.43
CA ARG A 444 -9.57 -36.29 -4.48
C ARG A 444 -10.61 -37.17 -5.20
N ARG A 445 -11.37 -36.63 -6.18
CA ARG A 445 -12.31 -37.40 -7.00
C ARG A 445 -11.61 -38.52 -7.79
N ARG A 446 -10.49 -38.20 -8.47
CA ARG A 446 -9.71 -39.22 -9.20
C ARG A 446 -9.16 -40.32 -8.29
N ARG A 447 -8.75 -39.99 -7.06
CA ARG A 447 -8.32 -41.00 -6.08
C ARG A 447 -9.47 -41.86 -5.56
N ALA A 448 -10.64 -41.27 -5.34
CA ALA A 448 -11.86 -42.00 -4.94
C ALA A 448 -12.32 -42.93 -6.04
N GLU A 449 -12.34 -42.49 -7.31
CA GLU A 449 -12.67 -43.33 -8.46
C GLU A 449 -11.68 -44.49 -8.67
N ALA A 450 -10.39 -44.23 -8.50
CA ALA A 450 -9.38 -45.27 -8.58
C ALA A 450 -9.49 -46.28 -7.44
N ALA A 451 -9.87 -45.85 -6.24
CA ALA A 451 -10.13 -46.72 -5.10
C ALA A 451 -11.41 -47.57 -5.34
N ALA A 452 -12.47 -46.97 -5.87
CA ALA A 452 -13.70 -47.67 -6.22
C ALA A 452 -13.47 -48.74 -7.32
N ARG A 453 -12.67 -48.40 -8.36
CA ARG A 453 -12.30 -49.40 -9.40
C ARG A 453 -11.41 -50.52 -8.85
N ARG A 454 -10.57 -50.27 -7.87
CA ARG A 454 -9.80 -51.34 -7.19
C ARG A 454 -10.70 -52.23 -6.35
N ALA A 455 -11.67 -51.65 -5.61
CA ALA A 455 -12.66 -52.42 -4.84
C ALA A 455 -13.53 -53.27 -5.71
N MET A 456 -13.94 -52.79 -6.89
CA MET A 456 -14.71 -53.61 -7.88
C MET A 456 -13.86 -54.72 -8.50
N ARG A 457 -12.56 -54.55 -8.65
CA ARG A 457 -11.65 -55.62 -9.15
C ARG A 457 -11.28 -56.65 -8.08
N SER A 458 -11.35 -56.29 -6.82
CA SER A 458 -11.12 -57.22 -5.71
C SER A 458 -12.35 -58.02 -5.30
N ALA A 459 -13.56 -57.57 -5.73
CA ALA A 459 -14.79 -58.36 -5.69
C ALA A 459 -14.87 -59.22 -6.96
N GLY A 460 -14.07 -60.24 -7.04
CA GLY A 460 -14.08 -61.22 -8.10
C GLY A 460 -15.43 -61.98 -8.17
N PRO A 461 -15.79 -62.57 -9.34
CA PRO A 461 -17.06 -63.23 -9.49
C PRO A 461 -17.12 -64.52 -8.68
N ALA A 462 -17.88 -64.51 -7.58
CA ALA A 462 -18.26 -65.73 -6.89
C ALA A 462 -19.32 -66.43 -7.72
N GLY A 463 -19.01 -67.69 -8.06
CA GLY A 463 -19.71 -68.57 -8.96
C GLY A 463 -21.16 -68.84 -8.58
N GLY A 464 -21.88 -69.23 -9.63
CA GLY A 464 -23.30 -69.54 -9.60
C GLY A 464 -23.70 -70.79 -8.84
N ALA A 465 -24.93 -70.84 -8.51
CA ALA A 465 -25.83 -71.98 -8.68
C ALA A 465 -27.19 -71.66 -8.06
N GLY A 466 -28.24 -71.85 -8.85
CA GLY A 466 -29.41 -72.52 -8.47
C GLY A 466 -30.62 -71.77 -7.93
N SER A 467 -31.67 -71.94 -8.74
CA SER A 467 -33.06 -72.15 -8.32
C SER A 467 -34.05 -70.96 -8.38
N SER A 468 -34.87 -71.09 -9.36
CA SER A 468 -36.22 -70.57 -9.62
C SER A 468 -37.15 -70.57 -8.40
N ALA A 469 -37.84 -69.45 -8.18
CA ALA A 469 -39.24 -69.49 -7.69
C ALA A 469 -39.95 -68.17 -8.05
N VAL A 470 -41.01 -68.36 -8.79
CA VAL A 470 -42.05 -67.44 -9.18
C VAL A 470 -42.87 -67.01 -7.96
N ALA A 471 -43.14 -65.71 -7.77
CA ALA A 471 -44.37 -65.28 -7.11
C ALA A 471 -44.71 -63.83 -7.53
N ARG A 472 -45.84 -63.67 -8.05
CA ARG A 472 -46.64 -62.51 -8.47
C ARG A 472 -47.32 -61.84 -7.25
N PRO A 473 -48.03 -60.72 -7.41
CA PRO A 473 -47.99 -59.58 -6.54
C PRO A 473 -49.20 -59.48 -5.58
N ALA A 474 -49.07 -58.69 -4.55
CA ALA A 474 -50.23 -58.28 -3.74
C ALA A 474 -50.32 -56.72 -3.74
N GLN A 475 -51.49 -56.30 -4.19
CA GLN A 475 -52.06 -54.95 -4.06
C GLN A 475 -52.42 -54.63 -2.61
N GLY A 476 -52.37 -53.34 -2.30
CA GLY A 476 -53.33 -52.84 -1.36
C GLY A 476 -52.89 -51.62 -0.50
N ARG A 477 -53.61 -50.51 -0.76
CA ARG A 477 -54.03 -49.42 0.16
C ARG A 477 -52.93 -48.54 0.69
N GLY A 478 -52.97 -47.22 0.54
CA GLY A 478 -54.05 -46.23 0.49
C GLY A 478 -53.76 -45.14 1.49
N VAL A 479 -54.04 -43.87 1.13
CA VAL A 479 -54.20 -42.68 2.01
C VAL A 479 -52.89 -41.97 2.35
N ALA A 480 -52.66 -40.68 2.15
CA ALA A 480 -53.46 -39.47 2.05
C ALA A 480 -52.60 -38.31 1.50
N ASP A 481 -53.24 -37.45 0.80
CA ASP A 481 -53.03 -36.03 0.47
C ASP A 481 -52.02 -35.23 1.28
N ALA A 482 -51.16 -34.51 0.56
CA ALA A 482 -50.67 -33.20 0.95
C ALA A 482 -50.36 -32.37 -0.31
N GLU A 483 -51.06 -31.27 -0.40
CA GLU A 483 -51.14 -30.23 -1.41
C GLU A 483 -49.77 -29.72 -1.93
N ALA A 484 -49.70 -29.55 -3.25
CA ALA A 484 -48.70 -28.74 -3.95
C ALA A 484 -49.22 -27.30 -4.08
N PRO A 485 -48.40 -26.27 -3.88
CA PRO A 485 -48.79 -24.90 -4.21
C PRO A 485 -48.58 -24.61 -5.71
N GLU A 486 -49.55 -23.90 -6.26
CA GLU A 486 -49.69 -23.46 -7.65
C GLU A 486 -48.60 -22.41 -8.05
N PRO A 487 -48.26 -22.29 -9.34
CA PRO A 487 -47.38 -21.27 -9.87
C PRO A 487 -48.13 -19.95 -10.10
N VAL A 488 -47.58 -18.85 -9.57
CA VAL A 488 -48.06 -17.47 -9.77
C VAL A 488 -47.73 -17.01 -11.18
N GLY A 489 -48.74 -16.42 -11.83
CA GLY A 489 -48.85 -16.09 -13.23
C GLY A 489 -47.84 -15.07 -13.77
N ALA A 490 -47.65 -15.22 -15.07
CA ALA A 490 -46.98 -14.32 -15.97
C ALA A 490 -47.72 -12.96 -16.06
N PHE A 491 -46.97 -11.86 -15.96
CA PHE A 491 -47.45 -10.53 -16.31
C PHE A 491 -47.20 -10.28 -17.80
N ASP A 492 -48.29 -10.08 -18.50
CA ASP A 492 -48.39 -9.63 -19.89
C ASP A 492 -48.04 -8.14 -19.97
N VAL A 493 -47.11 -7.78 -20.85
CA VAL A 493 -46.80 -6.42 -21.28
C VAL A 493 -47.36 -6.28 -22.70
N ASP A 494 -48.49 -5.60 -22.85
CA ASP A 494 -48.84 -4.85 -24.07
C ASP A 494 -50.24 -4.22 -23.92
N ALA A 495 -50.31 -2.90 -23.77
CA ALA A 495 -51.29 -2.04 -24.45
C ALA A 495 -51.03 -0.55 -24.13
N PRO A 496 -51.14 0.34 -25.14
CA PRO A 496 -50.88 1.77 -24.99
C PRO A 496 -52.14 2.54 -24.58
N ALA A 497 -51.98 3.54 -23.68
CA ALA A 497 -53.05 4.48 -23.35
C ALA A 497 -52.76 5.84 -24.01
N ALA A 498 -53.77 6.30 -24.73
CA ALA A 498 -53.90 7.56 -25.43
C ALA A 498 -54.17 8.76 -24.45
N PRO A 499 -54.05 10.01 -24.92
CA PRO A 499 -53.92 11.20 -24.10
C PRO A 499 -55.28 11.81 -23.70
N SER A 500 -55.34 12.44 -22.53
CA SER A 500 -56.46 13.33 -22.15
C SER A 500 -55.99 14.75 -21.85
N GLU A 501 -56.71 15.61 -22.47
CA GLU A 501 -56.69 17.05 -22.63
C GLU A 501 -56.65 17.90 -21.33
N VAL A 502 -55.99 19.01 -21.53
CA VAL A 502 -56.14 20.42 -21.12
C VAL A 502 -57.45 20.85 -20.45
N ARG A 503 -57.30 21.56 -19.33
CA ARG A 503 -58.05 22.77 -18.87
C ARG A 503 -57.43 23.20 -17.53
N GLY A 504 -56.84 24.39 -17.36
CA GLY A 504 -57.49 25.68 -17.44
C GLY A 504 -57.22 26.39 -16.12
N SER A 505 -56.41 27.44 -16.12
CA SER A 505 -56.25 28.44 -15.04
C SER A 505 -57.59 29.07 -14.62
N PRO A 506 -57.75 29.89 -13.54
CA PRO A 506 -56.82 30.99 -13.21
C PRO A 506 -56.72 31.38 -11.69
N GLU A 507 -55.75 32.32 -11.44
CA GLU A 507 -55.74 33.43 -10.47
C GLU A 507 -55.95 33.20 -8.96
N ARG A 508 -54.94 33.44 -8.12
CA ARG A 508 -54.59 34.72 -7.43
C ARG A 508 -53.23 34.62 -6.74
#